data_54186802e6d417f502531739719cd668
#
_entry.id   54186802e6d417f502531739719cd668
#
_cell.length_a   1.000
_cell.length_b   1.000
_cell.length_c   1.000
_cell.angle_alpha   90.00
_cell.angle_beta   90.00
_cell.angle_gamma   90.00
#
_symmetry.space_group_name_H-M   'P 1'
#
loop_
_entity.id
_entity.type
_entity.pdbx_description
1 polymer ?
#
loop_
_entity_poly.entity_id
_entity_poly.type
_entity_poly.pdbx_seq_one_letter_code
_entity_poly.pdbx_strand_id
1 'polypeptide(L)'
;MAKRIQDFRSFNSSNKNTTSTNNVVEVVQKPKVNIKSEKARKKYTNTRTEKKQYKSVDEKKGVNKAVIAFFIILVITGVGIGCLFSPTFNLRGIIANDGTNVTRAEILNSFEIEMGINVFKINYKEIKNSVEKLPYIKSAETKILFPDEIKIDYVEREPFALVKYLESYMVMDKYGYILEITRQNKYPDLPIIYNIEFDTYEIGKQFEDTAKTKYDNVVYLLETAFKNKFSYTISEINYESIGNVKFWIKESDIEVIYGDIDRNFIGDKLNYIEEVLNNTKGKKGKIDLSNSGYLEGKTVFTERF
;
A
#
# COMPACT_ATOMS: atom_id res chain seq x y z
N MET A 1 19.88 4.21 -40.06
CA MET A 1 20.85 3.36 -39.33
C MET A 1 20.09 2.55 -38.28
N ALA A 2 20.01 1.28 -38.51
CA ALA A 2 19.30 0.32 -37.67
C ALA A 2 20.19 -0.20 -36.53
N LYS A 3 19.58 -0.44 -35.34
CA LYS A 3 20.01 -1.46 -34.32
C LYS A 3 18.91 -1.55 -33.28
N ARG A 4 18.14 -2.55 -33.38
CA ARG A 4 18.18 -3.91 -32.78
C ARG A 4 17.46 -3.96 -31.43
N ILE A 5 16.27 -4.46 -31.51
CA ILE A 5 15.42 -5.06 -30.48
C ILE A 5 16.12 -6.33 -29.96
N GLN A 6 16.17 -6.54 -28.67
CA GLN A 6 16.39 -7.87 -28.10
C GLN A 6 15.31 -8.19 -27.05
N ASP A 7 14.58 -9.21 -27.40
CA ASP A 7 13.65 -9.98 -26.60
C ASP A 7 14.25 -10.51 -25.30
N PHE A 8 13.46 -10.48 -24.23
CA PHE A 8 13.65 -11.39 -23.10
C PHE A 8 12.41 -12.26 -22.96
N ARG A 9 12.53 -13.45 -23.52
CA ARG A 9 11.61 -14.56 -23.27
C ARG A 9 11.99 -15.28 -21.98
N SER A 10 10.96 -15.56 -21.23
CA SER A 10 10.73 -16.62 -20.25
C SER A 10 11.74 -17.77 -20.22
N PHE A 11 12.12 -18.17 -19.03
CA PHE A 11 12.59 -19.54 -18.77
C PHE A 11 11.76 -20.16 -17.65
N ASN A 12 10.96 -21.11 -18.10
CA ASN A 12 10.27 -22.09 -17.28
C ASN A 12 10.92 -23.44 -17.54
N SER A 13 10.83 -24.35 -16.58
CA SER A 13 11.04 -25.80 -16.73
C SER A 13 12.25 -26.36 -15.98
N SER A 14 12.01 -27.01 -14.84
CA SER A 14 11.74 -28.46 -14.76
C SER A 14 12.74 -29.33 -15.51
N ASN A 15 13.56 -30.08 -14.88
CA ASN A 15 13.49 -31.55 -14.84
C ASN A 15 14.77 -32.21 -14.37
N LYS A 16 14.64 -33.14 -13.43
CA LYS A 16 14.95 -34.58 -13.45
C LYS A 16 16.30 -35.05 -14.02
N ASN A 17 16.81 -35.92 -13.20
CA ASN A 17 17.43 -37.23 -13.48
C ASN A 17 18.94 -37.34 -13.48
N THR A 18 19.32 -38.12 -12.47
CA THR A 18 20.14 -39.36 -12.58
C THR A 18 21.46 -39.31 -13.32
N THR A 19 22.53 -39.56 -12.61
CA THR A 19 23.35 -40.74 -12.95
C THR A 19 24.32 -41.06 -11.83
N SER A 20 24.22 -42.29 -11.42
CA SER A 20 25.10 -43.25 -10.77
C SER A 20 26.58 -43.09 -11.16
N THR A 21 27.46 -43.11 -10.17
CA THR A 21 28.81 -43.68 -10.35
C THR A 21 29.17 -44.50 -9.13
N ASN A 22 29.33 -45.77 -9.43
CA ASN A 22 29.86 -46.84 -8.60
C ASN A 22 31.26 -46.48 -8.10
N ASN A 23 31.51 -46.67 -6.81
CA ASN A 23 32.84 -47.03 -6.35
C ASN A 23 32.75 -48.25 -5.44
N VAL A 24 33.31 -49.31 -6.01
CA VAL A 24 33.62 -50.62 -5.42
C VAL A 24 34.62 -50.42 -4.29
N VAL A 25 34.29 -50.88 -3.10
CA VAL A 25 35.28 -51.15 -2.05
C VAL A 25 35.13 -52.57 -1.60
N GLU A 26 36.21 -53.22 -1.73
CA GLU A 26 36.59 -54.59 -1.55
C GLU A 26 36.25 -55.13 -0.14
N VAL A 27 35.64 -56.34 -0.12
CA VAL A 27 35.33 -57.09 1.07
C VAL A 27 36.54 -57.94 1.42
N VAL A 28 37.21 -57.67 2.54
CA VAL A 28 38.20 -58.55 3.13
C VAL A 28 37.51 -59.46 4.13
N GLN A 29 37.39 -60.73 3.79
CA GLN A 29 36.93 -61.80 4.64
C GLN A 29 38.06 -62.22 5.63
N LYS A 30 37.75 -62.37 6.88
CA LYS A 30 38.57 -63.07 7.87
C LYS A 30 38.05 -64.50 8.08
N PRO A 31 38.96 -65.53 8.18
CA PRO A 31 38.56 -66.90 8.24
C PRO A 31 38.10 -67.36 9.62
N LYS A 32 37.16 -68.28 9.60
CA LYS A 32 36.71 -69.06 10.75
C LYS A 32 37.75 -70.13 11.10
N VAL A 33 38.15 -70.13 12.34
CA VAL A 33 38.87 -71.29 12.91
C VAL A 33 37.97 -72.01 13.90
N ASN A 34 37.70 -73.22 13.63
CA ASN A 34 36.93 -74.17 14.45
C ASN A 34 37.95 -75.17 15.07
N ILE A 35 38.04 -75.23 16.37
CA ILE A 35 38.73 -76.32 17.05
C ILE A 35 37.84 -76.80 18.19
N LYS A 36 37.46 -78.04 18.01
CA LYS A 36 36.88 -78.95 19.04
C LYS A 36 37.97 -79.59 19.86
N SER A 37 37.52 -80.08 21.02
CA SER A 37 38.07 -81.11 21.94
C SER A 37 38.83 -80.50 23.12
N GLU A 38 38.82 -81.06 24.31
CA GLU A 38 38.30 -82.29 24.87
C GLU A 38 38.36 -82.19 26.39
N LYS A 39 37.61 -83.04 27.03
CA LYS A 39 37.42 -83.20 28.48
C LYS A 39 38.73 -83.38 29.27
N ALA A 40 38.79 -82.75 30.50
CA ALA A 40 39.37 -83.46 31.66
C ALA A 40 38.74 -82.88 32.94
N ARG A 41 38.20 -83.84 33.67
CA ARG A 41 37.68 -83.72 35.03
C ARG A 41 38.83 -83.37 36.02
N LYS A 42 38.55 -82.47 36.92
CA LYS A 42 38.99 -82.64 38.35
C LYS A 42 38.07 -81.87 39.31
N LYS A 43 37.53 -82.66 40.19
CA LYS A 43 36.75 -82.42 41.36
C LYS A 43 37.63 -81.88 42.50
N TYR A 44 37.29 -80.72 43.07
CA TYR A 44 37.64 -80.41 44.47
C TYR A 44 36.68 -79.41 45.07
N THR A 45 35.97 -79.86 46.00
CA THR A 45 35.44 -79.38 47.32
C THR A 45 35.27 -77.87 47.57
N ASN A 46 34.05 -77.64 47.96
CA ASN A 46 33.48 -76.54 48.73
C ASN A 46 34.42 -75.80 49.66
N THR A 47 34.40 -74.48 49.54
CA THR A 47 34.43 -73.60 50.70
C THR A 47 33.55 -72.38 50.41
N ARG A 48 32.47 -72.33 51.18
CA ARG A 48 31.43 -71.29 51.10
C ARG A 48 32.00 -70.07 51.79
N THR A 49 32.42 -69.05 51.06
CA THR A 49 32.69 -67.71 51.60
C THR A 49 31.58 -66.80 51.14
N GLU A 50 30.69 -66.44 52.03
CA GLU A 50 29.67 -65.43 51.83
C GLU A 50 30.37 -64.11 51.57
N LYS A 51 30.39 -63.72 50.30
CA LYS A 51 30.65 -62.32 49.94
C LYS A 51 29.38 -61.52 50.15
N LYS A 52 29.31 -60.75 51.19
CA LYS A 52 28.35 -59.67 51.36
C LYS A 52 28.45 -58.75 50.13
N GLN A 53 27.46 -58.81 49.29
CA GLN A 53 27.27 -57.81 48.26
C GLN A 53 26.93 -56.51 48.94
N TYR A 54 27.89 -55.60 49.00
CA TYR A 54 27.60 -54.18 49.22
C TYR A 54 26.89 -53.71 47.98
N LYS A 55 25.57 -53.49 48.13
CA LYS A 55 24.82 -52.65 47.17
C LYS A 55 25.42 -51.26 47.21
N SER A 56 26.20 -50.88 46.22
CA SER A 56 26.58 -49.48 46.03
C SER A 56 25.30 -48.72 45.70
N VAL A 57 24.68 -48.13 46.72
CA VAL A 57 23.67 -47.13 46.52
C VAL A 57 24.43 -45.84 46.24
N ASP A 58 24.63 -45.53 44.99
CA ASP A 58 24.93 -44.19 44.48
C ASP A 58 24.66 -44.13 42.95
N GLU A 59 23.44 -44.46 42.55
CA GLU A 59 22.93 -43.86 41.34
C GLU A 59 22.50 -42.42 41.71
N LYS A 60 23.45 -41.50 41.69
CA LYS A 60 23.13 -40.11 41.51
C LYS A 60 22.34 -40.01 40.20
N LYS A 61 20.98 -39.95 40.28
CA LYS A 61 20.13 -39.62 39.17
C LYS A 61 20.58 -38.26 38.65
N GLY A 62 21.46 -38.26 37.66
CA GLY A 62 21.90 -37.04 36.99
C GLY A 62 20.67 -36.31 36.50
N VAL A 63 20.52 -35.10 36.93
CA VAL A 63 19.40 -34.24 36.45
C VAL A 63 19.41 -34.30 34.93
N ASN A 64 18.26 -34.69 34.36
CA ASN A 64 18.12 -34.87 32.93
C ASN A 64 18.49 -33.54 32.23
N LYS A 65 19.52 -33.56 31.38
CA LYS A 65 20.03 -32.37 30.68
C LYS A 65 18.90 -31.61 29.95
N ALA A 66 17.87 -32.33 29.48
CA ALA A 66 16.68 -31.74 28.88
C ALA A 66 15.86 -30.90 29.89
N VAL A 67 15.76 -31.36 31.14
CA VAL A 67 15.06 -30.60 32.20
C VAL A 67 15.84 -29.32 32.56
N ILE A 68 17.17 -29.40 32.64
CA ILE A 68 17.99 -28.21 32.85
C ILE A 68 17.81 -27.22 31.70
N ALA A 69 17.90 -27.69 30.45
CA ALA A 69 17.71 -26.85 29.29
C ALA A 69 16.31 -26.20 29.27
N PHE A 70 15.27 -26.94 29.63
CA PHE A 70 13.90 -26.39 29.75
C PHE A 70 13.82 -25.26 30.79
N PHE A 71 14.39 -25.45 31.97
CA PHE A 71 14.38 -24.38 32.98
C PHE A 71 15.21 -23.17 32.57
N ILE A 72 16.33 -23.35 31.87
CA ILE A 72 17.15 -22.24 31.35
C ILE A 72 16.33 -21.43 30.32
N ILE A 73 15.66 -22.10 29.39
CA ILE A 73 14.79 -21.45 28.42
C ILE A 73 13.68 -20.69 29.13
N LEU A 74 13.03 -21.29 30.12
CA LEU A 74 11.95 -20.66 30.89
C LEU A 74 12.43 -19.40 31.61
N VAL A 75 13.62 -19.46 32.25
CA VAL A 75 14.22 -18.29 32.91
C VAL A 75 14.56 -17.19 31.88
N ILE A 76 15.19 -17.54 30.76
CA ILE A 76 15.55 -16.56 29.72
C ILE A 76 14.29 -15.90 29.19
N THR A 77 13.24 -16.69 28.90
CA THR A 77 11.95 -16.18 28.45
C THR A 77 11.31 -15.25 29.50
N GLY A 78 11.31 -15.67 30.77
CA GLY A 78 10.75 -14.87 31.87
C GLY A 78 11.50 -13.54 32.07
N VAL A 79 12.82 -13.55 32.03
CA VAL A 79 13.65 -12.34 32.09
C VAL A 79 13.41 -11.47 30.87
N GLY A 80 13.36 -12.05 29.66
CA GLY A 80 13.07 -11.32 28.42
C GLY A 80 11.72 -10.59 28.46
N ILE A 81 10.67 -11.30 28.88
CA ILE A 81 9.31 -10.69 29.04
C ILE A 81 9.36 -9.57 30.12
N GLY A 82 10.02 -9.83 31.26
CA GLY A 82 10.17 -8.84 32.34
C GLY A 82 10.88 -7.56 31.86
N CYS A 83 11.90 -7.69 31.02
CA CYS A 83 12.60 -6.56 30.43
C CYS A 83 11.69 -5.69 29.55
N LEU A 84 10.76 -6.29 28.79
CA LEU A 84 9.82 -5.55 27.93
C LEU A 84 8.90 -4.62 28.75
N PHE A 85 8.63 -4.91 30.00
CA PHE A 85 7.83 -4.06 30.90
C PHE A 85 8.68 -3.06 31.71
N SER A 86 9.97 -2.94 31.39
CA SER A 86 10.84 -1.95 32.02
C SER A 86 10.38 -0.52 31.71
N PRO A 87 10.54 0.44 32.64
CA PRO A 87 10.28 1.87 32.39
C PRO A 87 11.08 2.47 31.22
N THR A 88 12.12 1.77 30.75
CA THR A 88 12.90 2.13 29.56
C THR A 88 12.03 2.17 28.29
N PHE A 89 10.96 1.38 28.25
CA PHE A 89 10.03 1.32 27.13
C PHE A 89 8.75 2.16 27.35
N ASN A 90 8.79 3.07 28.31
CA ASN A 90 7.68 3.99 28.51
C ASN A 90 7.78 5.15 27.53
N LEU A 91 6.68 5.43 26.83
CA LEU A 91 6.56 6.45 25.78
C LEU A 91 6.99 7.82 26.29
N ARG A 92 7.99 8.43 25.67
CA ARG A 92 8.49 9.79 25.95
C ARG A 92 8.30 10.75 24.80
N GLY A 93 8.14 10.24 23.56
CA GLY A 93 8.03 11.10 22.40
C GLY A 93 7.14 10.55 21.30
N ILE A 94 6.50 11.47 20.58
CA ILE A 94 5.74 11.17 19.37
C ILE A 94 6.29 12.04 18.25
N ILE A 95 6.72 11.40 17.18
CA ILE A 95 7.29 12.05 16.00
C ILE A 95 6.26 12.00 14.88
N ALA A 96 5.86 13.15 14.41
CA ALA A 96 5.13 13.35 13.17
C ALA A 96 5.73 14.56 12.46
N ASN A 97 5.82 14.53 11.14
CA ASN A 97 6.28 15.67 10.37
C ASN A 97 5.11 16.60 10.07
N ASP A 98 5.39 17.87 9.71
CA ASP A 98 4.42 18.72 9.06
C ASP A 98 4.28 18.29 7.60
N GLY A 99 3.05 18.27 7.11
CA GLY A 99 2.73 18.04 5.71
C GLY A 99 2.49 19.34 4.96
N THR A 100 1.95 19.22 3.76
CA THR A 100 1.58 20.38 2.94
C THR A 100 0.23 20.94 3.37
N ASN A 101 -0.73 20.06 3.66
CA ASN A 101 -2.11 20.42 4.00
C ASN A 101 -2.49 20.05 5.44
N VAL A 102 -1.66 19.29 6.13
CA VAL A 102 -1.89 18.83 7.50
C VAL A 102 -0.70 19.17 8.36
N THR A 103 -0.94 19.86 9.46
CA THR A 103 0.11 20.19 10.42
C THR A 103 0.37 19.05 11.39
N ARG A 104 1.58 19.01 11.95
CA ARG A 104 1.92 18.08 13.03
C ARG A 104 0.93 18.17 14.20
N ALA A 105 0.48 19.38 14.52
CA ALA A 105 -0.46 19.61 15.62
C ALA A 105 -1.81 18.91 15.36
N GLU A 106 -2.34 18.98 14.12
CA GLU A 106 -3.56 18.28 13.74
C GLU A 106 -3.42 16.77 13.84
N ILE A 107 -2.28 16.22 13.40
CA ILE A 107 -1.98 14.79 13.56
C ILE A 107 -1.99 14.39 15.03
N LEU A 108 -1.27 15.12 15.90
CA LEU A 108 -1.18 14.80 17.31
C LEU A 108 -2.50 14.97 18.05
N ASN A 109 -3.36 15.89 17.62
CA ASN A 109 -4.69 16.14 18.20
C ASN A 109 -5.75 15.14 17.70
N SER A 110 -5.47 14.35 16.68
CA SER A 110 -6.44 13.39 16.10
C SER A 110 -6.67 12.14 16.96
N PHE A 111 -5.82 11.88 17.93
CA PHE A 111 -5.90 10.72 18.85
C PHE A 111 -5.47 11.14 20.27
N GLU A 112 -5.93 10.35 21.24
CA GLU A 112 -5.51 10.50 22.63
C GLU A 112 -4.51 9.41 22.98
N ILE A 113 -3.42 9.78 23.66
CA ILE A 113 -2.43 8.86 24.20
C ILE A 113 -1.85 9.41 25.48
N GLU A 114 -1.73 8.53 26.48
CA GLU A 114 -1.13 8.86 27.76
C GLU A 114 0.40 8.74 27.67
N MET A 115 1.13 9.82 27.95
CA MET A 115 2.59 9.80 28.03
C MET A 115 3.04 8.94 29.24
N GLY A 116 4.11 8.18 29.06
CA GLY A 116 4.60 7.24 30.08
C GLY A 116 3.97 5.84 30.02
N ILE A 117 2.97 5.61 29.14
CA ILE A 117 2.48 4.26 28.87
C ILE A 117 3.57 3.42 28.19
N ASN A 118 3.66 2.14 28.53
CA ASN A 118 4.62 1.25 27.86
C ASN A 118 4.28 1.08 26.38
N VAL A 119 5.28 1.25 25.49
CA VAL A 119 5.05 1.23 24.01
C VAL A 119 4.44 -0.08 23.51
N PHE A 120 4.65 -1.21 24.17
CA PHE A 120 4.03 -2.49 23.80
C PHE A 120 2.57 -2.63 24.20
N LYS A 121 2.03 -1.68 25.00
CA LYS A 121 0.61 -1.64 25.38
C LYS A 121 -0.22 -0.67 24.53
N ILE A 122 0.42 0.09 23.67
CA ILE A 122 -0.24 1.09 22.82
C ILE A 122 -1.05 0.40 21.73
N ASN A 123 -2.27 0.88 21.51
CA ASN A 123 -3.12 0.44 20.39
C ASN A 123 -2.76 1.21 19.11
N TYR A 124 -1.73 0.77 18.41
CA TYR A 124 -1.27 1.39 17.16
C TYR A 124 -2.32 1.46 16.07
N LYS A 125 -3.22 0.47 16.03
CA LYS A 125 -4.31 0.45 15.06
C LYS A 125 -5.32 1.58 15.30
N GLU A 126 -5.58 1.91 16.55
CA GLU A 126 -6.47 3.01 16.91
C GLU A 126 -5.87 4.36 16.53
N ILE A 127 -4.58 4.58 16.82
CA ILE A 127 -3.86 5.78 16.41
C ILE A 127 -3.91 5.92 14.89
N LYS A 128 -3.55 4.87 14.15
CA LYS A 128 -3.63 4.85 12.69
C LYS A 128 -5.02 5.23 12.20
N ASN A 129 -6.06 4.57 12.71
CA ASN A 129 -7.43 4.83 12.28
C ASN A 129 -7.90 6.26 12.60
N SER A 130 -7.42 6.83 13.70
CA SER A 130 -7.75 8.20 14.07
C SER A 130 -7.07 9.22 13.17
N VAL A 131 -5.80 9.00 12.84
CA VAL A 131 -5.07 9.82 11.86
C VAL A 131 -5.70 9.74 10.47
N GLU A 132 -6.11 8.55 10.04
CA GLU A 132 -6.76 8.33 8.73
C GLU A 132 -8.18 8.92 8.63
N LYS A 133 -8.78 9.37 9.73
CA LYS A 133 -10.04 10.14 9.71
C LYS A 133 -9.84 11.61 9.32
N LEU A 134 -8.62 12.12 9.37
CA LEU A 134 -8.35 13.48 8.90
C LEU A 134 -8.55 13.51 7.37
N PRO A 135 -9.32 14.48 6.85
CA PRO A 135 -9.75 14.50 5.45
C PRO A 135 -8.61 14.46 4.43
N TYR A 136 -7.52 15.14 4.76
CA TYR A 136 -6.33 15.18 3.90
C TYR A 136 -5.41 13.97 4.04
N ILE A 137 -5.70 13.02 4.93
CA ILE A 137 -4.88 11.82 5.10
C ILE A 137 -5.44 10.68 4.24
N LYS A 138 -4.60 10.18 3.33
CA LYS A 138 -4.91 9.02 2.49
C LYS A 138 -4.63 7.71 3.22
N SER A 139 -3.50 7.66 3.93
CA SER A 139 -3.08 6.50 4.71
C SER A 139 -2.09 6.91 5.78
N ALA A 140 -2.08 6.22 6.90
CA ALA A 140 -1.11 6.41 7.96
C ALA A 140 -0.48 5.08 8.38
N GLU A 141 0.73 5.14 8.90
CA GLU A 141 1.46 4.03 9.49
C GLU A 141 2.10 4.50 10.80
N THR A 142 1.97 3.68 11.83
CA THR A 142 2.58 3.96 13.13
C THR A 142 3.65 2.94 13.42
N LYS A 143 4.85 3.40 13.81
CA LYS A 143 6.04 2.58 14.08
C LYS A 143 6.62 2.92 15.44
N ILE A 144 7.13 1.90 16.12
CA ILE A 144 7.94 2.10 17.33
C ILE A 144 9.33 2.52 16.89
N LEU A 145 9.81 3.64 17.43
CA LEU A 145 11.22 3.98 17.46
C LEU A 145 11.76 3.62 18.84
N PHE A 146 12.42 2.48 18.88
CA PHE A 146 12.96 1.98 20.14
C PHE A 146 13.95 2.96 20.76
N PRO A 147 13.97 3.10 22.13
CA PRO A 147 13.17 2.28 23.05
C PRO A 147 11.81 2.87 23.43
N ASP A 148 11.56 4.17 23.25
CA ASP A 148 10.54 4.93 23.98
C ASP A 148 9.81 5.99 23.14
N GLU A 149 9.90 5.92 21.82
CA GLU A 149 9.21 6.83 20.92
C GLU A 149 8.33 6.08 19.93
N ILE A 150 7.34 6.79 19.37
CA ILE A 150 6.57 6.34 18.22
C ILE A 150 6.70 7.36 17.08
N LYS A 151 6.75 6.85 15.87
CA LYS A 151 6.72 7.65 14.65
C LYS A 151 5.43 7.40 13.90
N ILE A 152 4.81 8.48 13.43
CA ILE A 152 3.64 8.45 12.58
C ILE A 152 4.07 8.92 11.20
N ASP A 153 4.10 7.99 10.27
CA ASP A 153 4.31 8.27 8.84
C ASP A 153 2.94 8.30 8.17
N TYR A 154 2.71 9.23 7.25
CA TYR A 154 1.44 9.34 6.54
C TYR A 154 1.63 9.83 5.10
N VAL A 155 0.62 9.57 4.29
CA VAL A 155 0.52 10.05 2.92
C VAL A 155 -0.68 10.97 2.84
N GLU A 156 -0.49 12.17 2.32
CA GLU A 156 -1.58 13.13 2.10
C GLU A 156 -2.37 12.84 0.84
N ARG A 157 -3.62 13.28 0.83
CA ARG A 157 -4.44 13.42 -0.37
C ARG A 157 -4.11 14.74 -1.04
N GLU A 158 -4.00 14.73 -2.34
CA GLU A 158 -3.72 15.91 -3.14
C GLU A 158 -5.02 16.51 -3.66
N PRO A 159 -5.28 17.82 -3.49
CA PRO A 159 -6.36 18.52 -4.17
C PRO A 159 -6.27 18.33 -5.69
N PHE A 160 -7.38 17.96 -6.33
CA PHE A 160 -7.43 17.66 -7.76
C PHE A 160 -8.43 18.54 -8.52
N ALA A 161 -9.58 18.82 -7.93
CA ALA A 161 -10.60 19.67 -8.50
C ALA A 161 -11.44 20.35 -7.41
N LEU A 162 -12.15 21.40 -7.79
CA LEU A 162 -13.12 22.10 -6.96
C LEU A 162 -14.52 21.78 -7.47
N VAL A 163 -15.42 21.33 -6.60
CA VAL A 163 -16.84 21.21 -6.93
C VAL A 163 -17.58 22.41 -6.38
N LYS A 164 -18.27 23.15 -7.25
CA LYS A 164 -19.08 24.32 -6.83
C LYS A 164 -20.29 23.84 -6.03
N TYR A 165 -20.43 24.36 -4.81
CA TYR A 165 -21.53 24.07 -3.90
C TYR A 165 -22.06 25.36 -3.26
N LEU A 166 -23.23 25.81 -3.70
CA LEU A 166 -23.80 27.09 -3.30
C LEU A 166 -22.76 28.22 -3.44
N GLU A 167 -22.51 28.97 -2.37
CA GLU A 167 -21.51 30.05 -2.33
C GLU A 167 -20.10 29.58 -1.97
N SER A 168 -19.87 28.25 -1.98
CA SER A 168 -18.61 27.64 -1.54
C SER A 168 -18.07 26.69 -2.60
N TYR A 169 -16.88 26.19 -2.34
CA TYR A 169 -16.20 25.15 -3.14
C TYR A 169 -15.88 23.98 -2.23
N MET A 170 -16.17 22.78 -2.68
CA MET A 170 -15.66 21.54 -2.11
C MET A 170 -14.34 21.21 -2.79
N VAL A 171 -13.27 21.14 -2.02
CA VAL A 171 -11.97 20.69 -2.51
C VAL A 171 -11.97 19.18 -2.52
N MET A 172 -11.71 18.60 -3.67
CA MET A 172 -11.79 17.16 -3.90
C MET A 172 -10.46 16.57 -4.31
N ASP A 173 -10.16 15.35 -3.86
CA ASP A 173 -9.09 14.57 -4.45
C ASP A 173 -9.58 13.82 -5.70
N LYS A 174 -8.65 13.25 -6.47
CA LYS A 174 -8.98 12.49 -7.70
C LYS A 174 -9.81 11.21 -7.47
N TYR A 175 -9.94 10.77 -6.24
CA TYR A 175 -10.78 9.61 -5.90
C TYR A 175 -12.18 10.01 -5.44
N GLY A 176 -12.47 11.32 -5.40
CA GLY A 176 -13.76 11.87 -4.99
C GLY A 176 -13.93 12.03 -3.48
N TYR A 177 -12.84 12.05 -2.72
CA TYR A 177 -12.89 12.42 -1.30
C TYR A 177 -13.02 13.92 -1.13
N ILE A 178 -13.92 14.35 -0.28
CA ILE A 178 -14.11 15.75 0.09
C ILE A 178 -13.05 16.10 1.14
N LEU A 179 -12.11 16.99 0.79
CA LEU A 179 -10.99 17.36 1.66
C LEU A 179 -11.36 18.51 2.58
N GLU A 180 -11.96 19.56 2.03
CA GLU A 180 -12.48 20.71 2.80
C GLU A 180 -13.60 21.40 2.03
N ILE A 181 -14.30 22.31 2.72
CA ILE A 181 -15.23 23.25 2.11
C ILE A 181 -14.74 24.66 2.40
N THR A 182 -14.56 25.46 1.36
CA THR A 182 -14.04 26.83 1.47
C THR A 182 -14.88 27.80 0.65
N ARG A 183 -15.04 29.04 1.14
CA ARG A 183 -15.69 30.13 0.38
C ARG A 183 -14.73 30.80 -0.59
N GLN A 184 -13.43 30.70 -0.35
CA GLN A 184 -12.41 31.29 -1.19
C GLN A 184 -11.76 30.22 -2.04
N ASN A 185 -11.55 30.51 -3.32
CA ASN A 185 -10.76 29.63 -4.16
C ASN A 185 -9.27 29.74 -3.78
N LYS A 186 -8.82 28.80 -2.94
CA LYS A 186 -7.42 28.69 -2.52
C LYS A 186 -6.54 28.02 -3.57
N TYR A 187 -7.15 27.41 -4.59
CA TYR A 187 -6.48 26.61 -5.61
C TYR A 187 -6.83 27.11 -7.03
N PRO A 188 -6.32 28.28 -7.44
CA PRO A 188 -6.70 28.92 -8.70
C PRO A 188 -6.30 28.16 -9.97
N ASP A 189 -5.43 27.15 -9.81
CA ASP A 189 -4.98 26.30 -10.91
C ASP A 189 -5.76 24.99 -11.04
N LEU A 190 -6.65 24.71 -10.08
CA LEU A 190 -7.52 23.54 -10.16
C LEU A 190 -8.81 23.85 -10.94
N PRO A 191 -9.33 22.90 -11.74
CA PRO A 191 -10.58 23.07 -12.44
C PRO A 191 -11.76 23.14 -11.47
N ILE A 192 -12.75 23.96 -11.82
CA ILE A 192 -14.02 24.08 -11.10
C ILE A 192 -15.08 23.26 -11.82
N ILE A 193 -15.73 22.36 -11.11
CA ILE A 193 -16.79 21.49 -11.62
C ILE A 193 -18.13 21.98 -11.10
N TYR A 194 -19.05 22.25 -12.01
CA TYR A 194 -20.42 22.68 -11.74
C TYR A 194 -21.41 21.54 -11.97
N ASN A 195 -22.54 21.61 -11.27
CA ASN A 195 -23.70 20.74 -11.44
C ASN A 195 -23.46 19.26 -11.09
N ILE A 196 -22.56 19.01 -10.14
CA ILE A 196 -22.54 17.72 -9.43
C ILE A 196 -23.62 17.79 -8.34
N GLU A 197 -24.75 17.18 -8.59
CA GLU A 197 -25.86 17.08 -7.65
C GLU A 197 -25.62 15.91 -6.69
N PHE A 198 -25.83 16.14 -5.40
CA PHE A 198 -25.74 15.16 -4.32
C PHE A 198 -26.71 15.50 -3.20
N ASP A 199 -27.27 14.50 -2.54
CA ASP A 199 -28.23 14.68 -1.46
C ASP A 199 -27.55 14.99 -0.13
N THR A 200 -26.45 14.26 0.16
CA THR A 200 -25.68 14.39 1.38
C THR A 200 -24.19 14.38 1.11
N TYR A 201 -23.42 14.93 2.02
CA TYR A 201 -21.96 14.87 1.97
C TYR A 201 -21.38 14.81 3.38
N GLU A 202 -20.18 14.25 3.49
CA GLU A 202 -19.38 14.25 4.71
C GLU A 202 -17.91 14.53 4.36
N ILE A 203 -17.30 15.50 5.05
CA ILE A 203 -15.88 15.81 4.85
C ILE A 203 -15.04 14.59 5.26
N GLY A 204 -14.05 14.24 4.45
CA GLY A 204 -13.23 13.05 4.60
C GLY A 204 -13.83 11.79 3.95
N LYS A 205 -15.01 11.89 3.33
CA LYS A 205 -15.64 10.79 2.58
C LYS A 205 -15.80 11.09 1.10
N GLN A 206 -16.04 10.06 0.32
CA GLN A 206 -16.33 10.18 -1.10
C GLN A 206 -17.79 10.60 -1.32
N PHE A 207 -18.04 11.20 -2.48
CA PHE A 207 -19.41 11.23 -3.00
C PHE A 207 -19.94 9.81 -3.18
N GLU A 208 -21.25 9.67 -3.12
CA GLU A 208 -21.96 8.41 -3.33
C GLU A 208 -22.78 8.46 -4.61
N ASP A 209 -23.21 7.30 -5.09
CA ASP A 209 -24.16 7.11 -6.20
C ASP A 209 -23.82 7.90 -7.48
N THR A 210 -24.82 8.65 -7.97
CA THR A 210 -24.75 9.42 -9.20
C THR A 210 -23.68 10.51 -9.15
N ALA A 211 -23.51 11.19 -8.00
CA ALA A 211 -22.51 12.23 -7.83
C ALA A 211 -21.09 11.66 -8.00
N LYS A 212 -20.82 10.48 -7.43
CA LYS A 212 -19.56 9.78 -7.60
C LYS A 212 -19.30 9.42 -9.06
N THR A 213 -20.31 8.90 -9.74
CA THR A 213 -20.19 8.54 -11.16
C THR A 213 -19.91 9.77 -12.04
N LYS A 214 -20.63 10.87 -11.83
CA LYS A 214 -20.39 12.13 -12.55
C LYS A 214 -18.97 12.64 -12.30
N TYR A 215 -18.52 12.66 -11.05
CA TYR A 215 -17.19 13.10 -10.67
C TYR A 215 -16.10 12.22 -11.30
N ASP A 216 -16.22 10.90 -11.23
CA ASP A 216 -15.26 9.95 -11.81
C ASP A 216 -15.12 10.10 -13.32
N ASN A 217 -16.20 10.42 -14.03
CA ASN A 217 -16.15 10.69 -15.47
C ASN A 217 -15.35 11.96 -15.76
N VAL A 218 -15.55 13.03 -14.97
CA VAL A 218 -14.77 14.27 -15.10
C VAL A 218 -13.30 14.02 -14.77
N VAL A 219 -13.00 13.29 -13.69
CA VAL A 219 -11.61 12.92 -13.35
C VAL A 219 -10.95 12.17 -14.49
N TYR A 220 -11.65 11.20 -15.08
CA TYR A 220 -11.11 10.42 -16.20
C TYR A 220 -10.82 11.30 -17.44
N LEU A 221 -11.69 12.27 -17.75
CA LEU A 221 -11.45 13.25 -18.79
C LEU A 221 -10.18 14.07 -18.51
N LEU A 222 -10.07 14.63 -17.31
CA LEU A 222 -8.93 15.45 -16.90
C LEU A 222 -7.61 14.66 -16.87
N GLU A 223 -7.61 13.45 -16.32
CA GLU A 223 -6.43 12.59 -16.32
C GLU A 223 -6.01 12.19 -17.74
N THR A 224 -6.96 11.98 -18.64
CA THR A 224 -6.67 11.64 -20.04
C THR A 224 -6.08 12.85 -20.76
N ALA A 225 -6.62 14.06 -20.53
CA ALA A 225 -6.05 15.30 -21.06
C ALA A 225 -4.61 15.50 -20.60
N PHE A 226 -4.33 15.25 -19.32
CA PHE A 226 -2.98 15.34 -18.76
C PHE A 226 -2.02 14.29 -19.34
N LYS A 227 -2.46 13.04 -19.47
CA LYS A 227 -1.63 11.95 -20.03
C LYS A 227 -1.28 12.19 -21.49
N ASN A 228 -2.22 12.72 -22.27
CA ASN A 228 -2.01 13.05 -23.69
C ASN A 228 -1.24 14.37 -23.86
N LYS A 229 -0.80 15.00 -22.75
CA LYS A 229 -0.10 16.29 -22.77
C LYS A 229 -0.90 17.36 -23.50
N PHE A 230 -2.22 17.38 -23.29
CA PHE A 230 -3.09 18.43 -23.79
C PHE A 230 -2.50 19.81 -23.43
N SER A 231 -2.24 20.63 -24.41
CA SER A 231 -1.46 21.86 -24.23
C SER A 231 -2.22 23.01 -23.60
N TYR A 232 -3.52 22.83 -23.40
CA TYR A 232 -4.43 23.82 -22.84
C TYR A 232 -5.02 23.32 -21.51
N THR A 233 -5.24 24.27 -20.59
CA THR A 233 -5.77 23.96 -19.26
C THR A 233 -7.30 24.07 -19.27
N ILE A 234 -7.97 23.01 -18.86
CA ILE A 234 -9.42 23.04 -18.61
C ILE A 234 -9.65 23.74 -17.28
N SER A 235 -10.31 24.90 -17.29
CA SER A 235 -10.52 25.73 -16.10
C SER A 235 -11.85 25.46 -15.40
N GLU A 236 -12.90 25.22 -16.18
CA GLU A 236 -14.25 25.01 -15.67
C GLU A 236 -14.93 23.89 -16.45
N ILE A 237 -15.66 23.04 -15.74
CA ILE A 237 -16.44 21.94 -16.32
C ILE A 237 -17.86 22.03 -15.81
N ASN A 238 -18.81 22.09 -16.72
CA ASN A 238 -20.23 22.06 -16.40
C ASN A 238 -20.81 20.69 -16.81
N TYR A 239 -21.21 19.89 -15.82
CA TYR A 239 -21.81 18.58 -16.01
C TYR A 239 -23.34 18.68 -15.85
N GLU A 240 -24.04 19.22 -16.84
CA GLU A 240 -25.51 19.39 -16.76
C GLU A 240 -26.24 18.04 -16.71
N SER A 241 -25.86 17.12 -17.59
CA SER A 241 -26.41 15.75 -17.64
C SER A 241 -25.47 14.82 -18.42
N ILE A 242 -25.78 13.53 -18.46
CA ILE A 242 -25.13 12.59 -19.38
C ILE A 242 -25.37 13.08 -20.82
N GLY A 243 -24.30 13.20 -21.58
CA GLY A 243 -24.38 13.72 -22.98
C GLY A 243 -24.39 15.25 -23.08
N ASN A 244 -24.40 15.99 -21.97
CA ASN A 244 -24.36 17.45 -21.97
C ASN A 244 -23.27 17.98 -21.01
N VAL A 245 -22.03 17.67 -21.37
CA VAL A 245 -20.84 18.18 -20.66
C VAL A 245 -20.22 19.29 -21.49
N LYS A 246 -19.90 20.40 -20.84
CA LYS A 246 -19.24 21.56 -21.42
C LYS A 246 -18.02 21.90 -20.56
N PHE A 247 -16.97 22.45 -21.17
CA PHE A 247 -15.85 22.98 -20.43
C PHE A 247 -15.22 24.20 -21.10
N TRP A 248 -14.46 24.96 -20.33
CA TRP A 248 -13.76 26.15 -20.78
C TRP A 248 -12.25 25.95 -20.70
N ILE A 249 -11.58 26.53 -21.68
CA ILE A 249 -10.13 26.50 -21.79
C ILE A 249 -9.57 27.81 -21.25
N LYS A 250 -8.66 27.71 -20.27
CA LYS A 250 -8.14 28.84 -19.50
C LYS A 250 -7.42 29.87 -20.36
N GLU A 251 -6.65 29.41 -21.34
CA GLU A 251 -5.75 30.25 -22.15
C GLU A 251 -6.46 30.92 -23.36
N SER A 252 -7.65 30.47 -23.65
CA SER A 252 -8.48 30.97 -24.75
C SER A 252 -9.91 31.14 -24.28
N ASP A 253 -10.58 32.16 -24.70
CA ASP A 253 -12.02 32.37 -24.41
C ASP A 253 -12.87 31.44 -25.30
N ILE A 254 -12.60 30.11 -25.18
CA ILE A 254 -13.25 29.07 -25.97
C ILE A 254 -14.04 28.13 -25.07
N GLU A 255 -15.33 28.05 -25.33
CA GLU A 255 -16.23 27.07 -24.76
C GLU A 255 -16.22 25.80 -25.61
N VAL A 256 -16.06 24.63 -24.99
CA VAL A 256 -16.17 23.34 -25.65
C VAL A 256 -17.46 22.66 -25.20
N ILE A 257 -18.39 22.43 -26.13
CA ILE A 257 -19.50 21.50 -25.89
C ILE A 257 -19.00 20.12 -26.22
N TYR A 258 -18.65 19.39 -25.17
CA TYR A 258 -18.00 18.10 -25.29
C TYR A 258 -19.01 16.98 -25.56
N GLY A 259 -20.22 17.11 -25.01
CA GLY A 259 -21.28 16.10 -25.11
C GLY A 259 -21.05 15.00 -24.06
N ASP A 260 -21.12 13.74 -24.51
CA ASP A 260 -20.92 12.58 -23.61
C ASP A 260 -19.44 12.28 -23.36
N ILE A 261 -19.14 11.91 -22.12
CA ILE A 261 -17.80 11.42 -21.71
C ILE A 261 -17.75 9.90 -21.95
N ASP A 262 -17.62 9.50 -23.22
CA ASP A 262 -17.34 8.11 -23.57
C ASP A 262 -15.84 7.84 -23.48
N ARG A 263 -15.45 6.92 -22.60
CA ARG A 263 -14.04 6.58 -22.33
C ARG A 263 -13.28 6.07 -23.55
N ASN A 264 -13.99 5.50 -24.53
CA ASN A 264 -13.37 5.00 -25.77
C ASN A 264 -12.93 6.11 -26.72
N PHE A 265 -13.58 7.27 -26.66
CA PHE A 265 -13.39 8.37 -27.60
C PHE A 265 -12.76 9.63 -26.99
N ILE A 266 -12.47 9.62 -25.69
CA ILE A 266 -11.90 10.82 -25.02
C ILE A 266 -10.60 11.26 -25.68
N GLY A 267 -9.68 10.33 -25.97
CA GLY A 267 -8.41 10.66 -26.60
C GLY A 267 -8.58 11.31 -27.97
N ASP A 268 -9.45 10.77 -28.79
CA ASP A 268 -9.71 11.27 -30.14
C ASP A 268 -10.37 12.66 -30.09
N LYS A 269 -11.36 12.86 -29.22
CA LYS A 269 -12.00 14.17 -29.03
C LYS A 269 -11.01 15.23 -28.53
N LEU A 270 -10.14 14.90 -27.57
CA LEU A 270 -9.14 15.82 -27.05
C LEU A 270 -8.11 16.20 -28.12
N ASN A 271 -7.63 15.24 -28.91
CA ASN A 271 -6.72 15.50 -30.02
C ASN A 271 -7.36 16.40 -31.06
N TYR A 272 -8.63 16.17 -31.38
CA TYR A 272 -9.37 17.01 -32.31
C TYR A 272 -9.56 18.45 -31.79
N ILE A 273 -9.88 18.61 -30.50
CA ILE A 273 -9.93 19.92 -29.85
C ILE A 273 -8.59 20.65 -30.02
N GLU A 274 -7.48 19.97 -29.74
CA GLU A 274 -6.15 20.55 -29.84
C GLU A 274 -5.82 20.98 -31.26
N GLU A 275 -6.18 20.20 -32.26
CA GLU A 275 -6.06 20.56 -33.68
C GLU A 275 -6.85 21.83 -34.02
N VAL A 276 -8.12 21.90 -33.57
CA VAL A 276 -8.98 23.10 -33.78
C VAL A 276 -8.37 24.32 -33.09
N LEU A 277 -7.90 24.19 -31.83
CA LEU A 277 -7.29 25.28 -31.09
C LEU A 277 -6.02 25.80 -31.78
N ASN A 278 -5.20 24.91 -32.30
CA ASN A 278 -4.00 25.28 -33.06
C ASN A 278 -4.33 26.07 -34.34
N ASN A 279 -5.42 25.73 -35.00
CA ASN A 279 -5.88 26.38 -36.22
C ASN A 279 -6.63 27.70 -35.96
N THR A 280 -7.13 27.93 -34.74
CA THR A 280 -7.93 29.09 -34.34
C THR A 280 -7.26 30.00 -33.35
N LYS A 281 -5.91 29.97 -33.25
CA LYS A 281 -5.13 30.76 -32.28
C LYS A 281 -5.54 32.24 -32.27
N GLY A 282 -5.83 32.73 -31.06
CA GLY A 282 -6.24 34.13 -30.83
C GLY A 282 -7.72 34.43 -31.14
N LYS A 283 -8.48 33.44 -31.57
CA LYS A 283 -9.93 33.59 -31.79
C LYS A 283 -10.67 33.15 -30.52
N LYS A 284 -11.81 33.84 -30.29
CA LYS A 284 -12.77 33.48 -29.25
C LYS A 284 -13.93 32.71 -29.90
N GLY A 285 -14.51 31.77 -29.20
CA GLY A 285 -15.58 31.02 -29.82
C GLY A 285 -16.05 29.80 -29.09
N LYS A 286 -16.60 28.87 -29.85
CA LYS A 286 -17.20 27.65 -29.36
C LYS A 286 -16.82 26.48 -30.26
N ILE A 287 -16.43 25.37 -29.65
CA ILE A 287 -16.22 24.08 -30.29
C ILE A 287 -17.37 23.17 -29.91
N ASP A 288 -18.07 22.58 -30.86
CA ASP A 288 -19.21 21.70 -30.60
C ASP A 288 -18.90 20.25 -31.04
N LEU A 289 -18.73 19.35 -30.09
CA LEU A 289 -18.47 17.91 -30.28
C LEU A 289 -19.63 17.06 -29.76
N SER A 290 -20.79 17.65 -29.50
CA SER A 290 -21.95 16.94 -28.94
C SER A 290 -22.58 15.95 -29.94
N ASN A 291 -22.32 16.14 -31.23
CA ASN A 291 -22.79 15.27 -32.31
C ASN A 291 -21.61 14.66 -33.08
N SER A 292 -21.89 13.68 -33.94
CA SER A 292 -20.86 12.97 -34.72
C SER A 292 -20.24 13.79 -35.87
N GLY A 293 -20.60 15.06 -36.01
CA GLY A 293 -20.09 15.91 -37.10
C GLY A 293 -18.58 16.05 -37.15
N TYR A 294 -17.91 15.99 -35.98
CA TYR A 294 -16.45 15.99 -35.88
C TYR A 294 -15.80 14.75 -36.51
N LEU A 295 -16.47 13.58 -36.52
CA LEU A 295 -16.02 12.35 -37.18
C LEU A 295 -16.12 12.44 -38.70
N GLU A 296 -17.00 13.30 -39.21
CA GLU A 296 -17.23 13.53 -40.64
C GLU A 296 -16.36 14.69 -41.18
N GLY A 297 -15.45 15.25 -40.37
CA GLY A 297 -14.60 16.37 -40.76
C GLY A 297 -15.35 17.69 -40.95
N LYS A 298 -16.57 17.81 -40.41
CA LYS A 298 -17.32 19.08 -40.47
C LYS A 298 -16.73 20.09 -39.51
N THR A 299 -16.76 21.39 -39.89
CA THR A 299 -16.32 22.49 -39.04
C THR A 299 -17.19 22.57 -37.81
N VAL A 300 -16.57 22.36 -36.66
CA VAL A 300 -17.24 22.40 -35.34
C VAL A 300 -16.93 23.67 -34.54
N PHE A 301 -16.10 24.57 -35.10
CA PHE A 301 -15.76 25.84 -34.49
C PHE A 301 -16.67 26.99 -34.97
N THR A 302 -17.23 27.71 -34.01
CA THR A 302 -18.03 28.92 -34.29
C THR A 302 -17.34 30.10 -33.56
N GLU A 303 -16.89 31.09 -34.35
CA GLU A 303 -16.25 32.30 -33.82
C GLU A 303 -17.30 33.22 -33.14
N ARG A 304 -16.95 33.78 -31.97
CA ARG A 304 -17.69 34.87 -31.32
C ARG A 304 -17.00 36.18 -31.63
N PHE A 305 -17.76 37.14 -32.11
CA PHE A 305 -17.33 38.50 -32.40
C PHE A 305 -17.52 39.39 -31.17
#